data_fd482b4303a9f1dd43dbd568d4bb4cf0
#
_entry.id   fd482b4303a9f1dd43dbd568d4bb4cf0
#
_cell.length_a   1.000
_cell.length_b   1.000
_cell.length_c   1.000
_cell.angle_alpha   90.00
_cell.angle_beta   90.00
_cell.angle_gamma   90.00
#
_symmetry.space_group_name_H-M   'P 1'
#
loop_
_entity.id
_entity.type
_entity.pdbx_description
1 polymer ?
#
loop_
_entity_poly.entity_id
_entity_poly.type
_entity_poly.pdbx_seq_one_letter_code
_entity_poly.pdbx_strand_id
1 'polypeptide(L)'
;PKKLEMEFASEEALKVCMYSSKEWNDAPSFEEVAPEIAKRIMWGPIVGHNVQFDVRHLESVFKRYGYKAANRNERVEKGNKRYKIGYPQIDTCALAYLFLPTEKQNLNHLREHFNISLERAHAADTDAEDCRTVFYKIMEYNSQKS
;
A
#
# COMPACT_ATOMS: atom_id res chain seq x y z
N PRO A 1 -1.79 -9.19 14.33
CA PRO A 1 -2.65 -8.43 15.26
C PRO A 1 -2.65 -9.12 16.62
N LYS A 2 -2.52 -8.34 17.70
CA LYS A 2 -2.66 -8.91 19.04
C LYS A 2 -4.07 -9.46 19.19
N LYS A 3 -4.22 -10.56 19.93
CA LYS A 3 -5.49 -11.26 20.17
C LYS A 3 -6.66 -10.29 20.55
N LEU A 4 -6.34 -9.18 21.22
CA LEU A 4 -7.29 -8.12 21.60
C LEU A 4 -7.80 -7.30 20.40
N GLU A 5 -7.02 -7.13 19.35
CA GLU A 5 -7.43 -6.34 18.16
C GLU A 5 -8.36 -7.16 17.26
N MET A 6 -8.32 -8.47 17.38
CA MET A 6 -9.17 -9.41 16.63
C MET A 6 -10.60 -9.49 17.19
N GLU A 7 -10.78 -9.26 18.50
CA GLU A 7 -12.11 -9.28 19.14
C GLU A 7 -13.03 -8.17 18.62
N PHE A 8 -12.46 -7.11 18.04
CA PHE A 8 -13.19 -5.97 17.47
C PHE A 8 -13.29 -5.98 15.95
N ALA A 9 -12.66 -6.95 15.28
CA ALA A 9 -12.75 -7.06 13.83
C ALA A 9 -14.09 -7.72 13.44
N SER A 10 -14.82 -7.10 12.50
CA SER A 10 -16.01 -7.74 11.95
C SER A 10 -15.63 -8.96 11.11
N GLU A 11 -16.51 -9.97 11.06
CA GLU A 11 -16.31 -11.15 10.22
C GLU A 11 -16.13 -10.79 8.74
N GLU A 12 -16.83 -9.73 8.29
CA GLU A 12 -16.69 -9.23 6.92
C GLU A 12 -15.30 -8.65 6.66
N ALA A 13 -14.76 -7.87 7.59
CA ALA A 13 -13.39 -7.35 7.48
C ALA A 13 -12.36 -8.47 7.44
N LEU A 14 -12.53 -9.51 8.27
CA LEU A 14 -11.66 -10.68 8.29
C LEU A 14 -11.71 -11.48 6.98
N LYS A 15 -12.90 -11.60 6.37
CA LYS A 15 -13.07 -12.24 5.05
C LYS A 15 -12.41 -11.43 3.94
N VAL A 16 -12.59 -10.11 3.93
CA VAL A 16 -12.00 -9.22 2.91
C VAL A 16 -10.48 -9.27 2.96
N CYS A 17 -9.86 -9.24 4.14
CA CYS A 17 -8.41 -9.33 4.28
C CYS A 17 -7.86 -10.77 4.23
N MET A 18 -8.70 -11.76 3.86
CA MET A 18 -8.35 -13.17 3.79
C MET A 18 -7.69 -13.70 5.07
N TYR A 19 -8.16 -13.25 6.24
CA TYR A 19 -7.59 -13.64 7.51
C TYR A 19 -7.68 -15.15 7.72
N SER A 20 -6.53 -15.76 8.00
CA SER A 20 -6.40 -17.14 8.43
C SER A 20 -5.61 -17.19 9.72
N SER A 21 -6.21 -17.70 10.80
CA SER A 21 -5.52 -17.80 12.10
C SER A 21 -4.25 -18.65 12.01
N LYS A 22 -4.25 -19.68 11.14
CA LYS A 22 -3.10 -20.55 10.94
C LYS A 22 -1.91 -19.83 10.29
N GLU A 23 -2.17 -19.01 9.27
CA GLU A 23 -1.12 -18.28 8.54
C GLU A 23 -0.63 -17.05 9.31
N TRP A 24 -1.55 -16.38 10.02
CA TRP A 24 -1.22 -15.12 10.69
C TRP A 24 -0.62 -15.32 12.09
N ASN A 25 -0.79 -16.51 12.71
CA ASN A 25 -0.14 -16.78 14.00
C ASN A 25 1.39 -16.79 13.91
N ASP A 26 1.93 -17.22 12.77
CA ASP A 26 3.38 -17.28 12.52
C ASP A 26 3.91 -16.01 11.83
N ALA A 27 3.04 -15.04 11.56
CA ALA A 27 3.44 -13.77 10.96
C ALA A 27 4.30 -12.95 11.96
N PRO A 28 5.40 -12.33 11.48
CA PRO A 28 6.23 -11.49 12.33
C PRO A 28 5.45 -10.29 12.88
N SER A 29 5.78 -9.88 14.09
CA SER A 29 5.20 -8.67 14.68
C SER A 29 5.60 -7.43 13.89
N PHE A 30 4.82 -6.34 14.02
CA PHE A 30 5.21 -5.08 13.39
C PHE A 30 6.57 -4.57 13.91
N GLU A 31 6.88 -4.80 15.18
CA GLU A 31 8.17 -4.40 15.78
C GLU A 31 9.36 -5.07 15.09
N GLU A 32 9.20 -6.32 14.66
CA GLU A 32 10.26 -7.07 13.97
C GLU A 32 10.44 -6.56 12.52
N VAL A 33 9.37 -6.21 11.83
CA VAL A 33 9.43 -5.80 10.40
C VAL A 33 9.56 -4.29 10.21
N ALA A 34 9.20 -3.48 11.20
CA ALA A 34 9.18 -2.02 11.10
C ALA A 34 10.53 -1.39 10.65
N PRO A 35 11.70 -1.86 11.09
CA PRO A 35 12.97 -1.31 10.63
C PRO A 35 13.19 -1.50 9.13
N GLU A 36 12.80 -2.66 8.60
CA GLU A 36 12.92 -2.95 7.16
C GLU A 36 11.87 -2.18 6.34
N ILE A 37 10.64 -2.08 6.83
CA ILE A 37 9.61 -1.26 6.19
C ILE A 37 10.07 0.19 6.15
N ALA A 38 10.51 0.76 7.28
CA ALA A 38 10.99 2.14 7.33
C ALA A 38 12.13 2.40 6.33
N LYS A 39 13.06 1.45 6.20
CA LYS A 39 14.15 1.52 5.23
C LYS A 39 13.66 1.53 3.78
N ARG A 40 12.68 0.70 3.44
CA ARG A 40 12.16 0.58 2.07
C ARG A 40 11.35 1.78 1.65
N ILE A 41 10.49 2.30 2.53
CA ILE A 41 9.57 3.38 2.20
C ILE A 41 10.21 4.77 2.18
N MET A 42 11.45 4.92 2.65
CA MET A 42 12.13 6.23 2.73
C MET A 42 12.76 6.68 1.42
N TRP A 43 12.99 5.77 0.49
CA TRP A 43 13.72 6.04 -0.73
C TRP A 43 12.82 6.05 -1.96
N GLY A 44 12.88 7.16 -2.70
CA GLY A 44 12.19 7.30 -3.97
C GLY A 44 10.68 7.52 -3.88
N PRO A 45 10.02 7.53 -5.05
CA PRO A 45 8.57 7.65 -5.14
C PRO A 45 7.86 6.44 -4.51
N ILE A 46 6.70 6.69 -3.91
CA ILE A 46 5.76 5.65 -3.52
C ILE A 46 4.59 5.69 -4.49
N VAL A 47 4.30 4.54 -5.08
CA VAL A 47 3.13 4.36 -5.96
C VAL A 47 2.10 3.53 -5.25
N GLY A 48 0.86 3.96 -5.27
CA GLY A 48 -0.26 3.25 -4.67
C GLY A 48 -1.58 3.55 -5.38
N HIS A 49 -2.60 2.77 -5.10
CA HIS A 49 -3.96 3.05 -5.54
C HIS A 49 -4.76 3.62 -4.38
N ASN A 50 -5.11 4.91 -4.44
CA ASN A 50 -5.52 5.69 -3.29
C ASN A 50 -4.41 5.76 -2.21
N VAL A 51 -3.21 6.06 -2.64
CA VAL A 51 -1.95 5.98 -1.88
C VAL A 51 -1.99 6.68 -0.53
N GLN A 52 -2.80 7.71 -0.37
CA GLN A 52 -2.96 8.43 0.89
C GLN A 52 -3.57 7.56 2.00
N PHE A 53 -4.40 6.58 1.65
CA PHE A 53 -4.93 5.64 2.61
C PHE A 53 -3.82 4.79 3.22
N ASP A 54 -2.94 4.21 2.38
CA ASP A 54 -1.83 3.39 2.82
C ASP A 54 -0.80 4.18 3.64
N VAL A 55 -0.48 5.40 3.18
CA VAL A 55 0.45 6.30 3.87
C VAL A 55 -0.06 6.64 5.29
N ARG A 56 -1.32 7.03 5.42
CA ARG A 56 -1.92 7.35 6.73
C ARG A 56 -1.95 6.14 7.65
N HIS A 57 -2.24 4.95 7.10
CA HIS A 57 -2.23 3.72 7.87
C HIS A 57 -0.83 3.39 8.38
N LEU A 58 0.18 3.42 7.51
CA LEU A 58 1.58 3.23 7.89
C LEU A 58 2.05 4.22 8.96
N GLU A 59 1.75 5.51 8.79
CA GLU A 59 2.08 6.53 9.79
C GLU A 59 1.42 6.25 11.14
N SER A 60 0.15 5.86 11.15
CA SER A 60 -0.58 5.51 12.36
C SER A 60 0.07 4.34 13.09
N VAL A 61 0.42 3.28 12.34
CA VAL A 61 1.06 2.10 12.91
C VAL A 61 2.47 2.44 13.43
N PHE A 62 3.29 3.16 12.67
CA PHE A 62 4.60 3.59 13.14
C PHE A 62 4.52 4.40 14.44
N LYS A 63 3.60 5.36 14.52
CA LYS A 63 3.37 6.16 15.74
C LYS A 63 2.97 5.29 16.94
N ARG A 64 2.09 4.30 16.74
CA ARG A 64 1.65 3.34 17.77
C ARG A 64 2.82 2.57 18.37
N TYR A 65 3.83 2.24 17.58
CA TYR A 65 5.04 1.53 18.00
C TYR A 65 6.21 2.45 18.40
N GLY A 66 5.92 3.73 18.61
CA GLY A 66 6.88 4.71 19.14
C GLY A 66 7.87 5.25 18.12
N TYR A 67 7.62 5.05 16.83
CA TYR A 67 8.39 5.69 15.77
C TYR A 67 7.98 7.15 15.61
N LYS A 68 8.94 8.01 15.29
CA LYS A 68 8.73 9.43 15.01
C LYS A 68 9.01 9.72 13.52
N ALA A 69 8.17 10.56 12.92
CA ALA A 69 8.43 11.02 11.55
C ALA A 69 9.75 11.82 11.52
N ALA A 70 10.57 11.55 10.53
CA ALA A 70 11.79 12.31 10.27
C ALA A 70 11.48 13.46 9.30
N ASN A 71 12.19 14.58 9.45
CA ASN A 71 12.13 15.69 8.50
C ASN A 71 12.70 15.28 7.14
N ARG A 72 12.30 15.98 6.07
CA ARG A 72 12.72 15.65 4.70
C ARG A 72 14.23 15.52 4.53
N ASN A 73 15.00 16.38 5.20
CA ASN A 73 16.45 16.42 5.11
C ASN A 73 17.16 15.65 6.24
N GLU A 74 16.41 15.03 7.15
CA GLU A 74 16.96 14.28 8.25
C GLU A 74 17.47 12.92 7.78
N ARG A 75 18.68 12.55 8.21
CA ARG A 75 19.23 11.21 7.98
C ARG A 75 18.60 10.24 8.98
N VAL A 76 17.95 9.22 8.48
CA VAL A 76 17.40 8.14 9.31
C VAL A 76 18.48 7.06 9.45
N GLU A 77 18.98 6.89 10.67
CA GLU A 77 20.00 5.88 10.97
C GLU A 77 19.37 4.57 11.43
N LYS A 78 20.07 3.47 11.16
CA LYS A 78 19.65 2.13 11.60
C LYS A 78 19.60 2.09 13.14
N GLY A 79 18.47 1.61 13.69
CA GLY A 79 18.25 1.50 15.13
C GLY A 79 17.50 2.69 15.75
N ASN A 80 17.43 3.82 15.09
CA ASN A 80 16.55 4.91 15.50
C ASN A 80 15.10 4.59 15.16
N LYS A 81 14.19 4.74 16.12
CA LYS A 81 12.73 4.62 15.86
C LYS A 81 12.24 5.85 15.09
N ARG A 82 12.73 6.01 13.86
CA ARG A 82 12.37 7.08 12.92
C ARG A 82 11.91 6.49 11.59
N TYR A 83 10.95 7.13 10.96
CA TYR A 83 10.51 6.77 9.61
C TYR A 83 10.37 8.02 8.74
N LYS A 84 10.42 7.81 7.45
CA LYS A 84 10.21 8.84 6.43
C LYS A 84 9.42 8.22 5.29
N ILE A 85 8.39 8.90 4.84
CA ILE A 85 7.65 8.45 3.68
C ILE A 85 8.29 9.02 2.41
N GLY A 86 8.52 8.17 1.44
CA GLY A 86 9.12 8.54 0.16
C GLY A 86 8.29 9.59 -0.60
N TYR A 87 8.95 10.30 -1.48
CA TYR A 87 8.34 11.37 -2.27
C TYR A 87 8.87 11.33 -3.73
N PRO A 88 8.05 11.66 -4.71
CA PRO A 88 6.62 11.97 -4.63
C PRO A 88 5.75 10.74 -4.29
N GLN A 89 4.52 11.01 -3.86
CA GLN A 89 3.48 9.98 -3.72
C GLN A 89 2.63 10.02 -4.99
N ILE A 90 2.60 8.92 -5.71
CA ILE A 90 1.93 8.80 -7.01
C ILE A 90 0.70 7.93 -6.82
N ASP A 91 -0.46 8.49 -7.12
CA ASP A 91 -1.75 7.81 -6.99
C ASP A 91 -2.24 7.32 -8.35
N THR A 92 -2.33 6.01 -8.53
CA THR A 92 -2.83 5.42 -9.78
C THR A 92 -4.32 5.68 -10.00
N CYS A 93 -5.10 5.93 -8.94
CA CYS A 93 -6.49 6.35 -9.06
C CYS A 93 -6.58 7.74 -9.71
N ALA A 94 -5.76 8.69 -9.25
CA ALA A 94 -5.69 10.03 -9.84
C ALA A 94 -5.15 10.01 -11.28
N LEU A 95 -4.13 9.18 -11.56
CA LEU A 95 -3.62 9.02 -12.92
C LEU A 95 -4.68 8.42 -13.86
N ALA A 96 -5.43 7.42 -13.41
CA ALA A 96 -6.52 6.85 -14.18
C ALA A 96 -7.59 7.89 -14.52
N TYR A 97 -7.98 8.71 -13.55
CA TYR A 97 -8.93 9.80 -13.76
C TYR A 97 -8.45 10.82 -14.81
N LEU A 98 -7.17 11.12 -14.83
CA LEU A 98 -6.59 12.11 -15.76
C LEU A 98 -6.37 11.58 -17.17
N PHE A 99 -5.97 10.32 -17.30
CA PHE A 99 -5.45 9.81 -18.57
C PHE A 99 -6.31 8.73 -19.24
N LEU A 100 -7.20 8.07 -18.52
CA LEU A 100 -8.02 7.01 -19.07
C LEU A 100 -9.48 7.46 -19.32
N PRO A 101 -10.10 7.00 -20.39
CA PRO A 101 -11.53 7.27 -20.68
C PRO A 101 -12.42 6.30 -19.88
N THR A 102 -12.20 6.16 -18.58
CA THR A 102 -12.94 5.25 -17.71
C THR A 102 -13.90 6.00 -16.79
N GLU A 103 -15.09 5.44 -16.55
CA GLU A 103 -16.07 6.02 -15.64
C GLU A 103 -15.71 5.80 -14.16
N LYS A 104 -14.98 4.74 -13.86
CA LYS A 104 -14.60 4.35 -12.50
C LYS A 104 -13.10 4.12 -12.41
N GLN A 105 -12.51 4.58 -11.31
CA GLN A 105 -11.08 4.52 -11.08
C GLN A 105 -10.68 3.55 -9.96
N ASN A 106 -11.62 2.73 -9.42
CA ASN A 106 -11.26 1.71 -8.44
C ASN A 106 -10.41 0.60 -9.08
N LEU A 107 -9.57 -0.04 -8.27
CA LEU A 107 -8.58 -0.99 -8.76
C LEU A 107 -9.19 -2.16 -9.54
N ASN A 108 -10.35 -2.68 -9.10
CA ASN A 108 -11.02 -3.78 -9.81
C ASN A 108 -11.49 -3.37 -11.20
N HIS A 109 -12.04 -2.16 -11.35
CA HIS A 109 -12.44 -1.66 -12.67
C HIS A 109 -11.22 -1.44 -13.57
N LEU A 110 -10.10 -0.98 -13.04
CA LEU A 110 -8.86 -0.84 -13.81
C LEU A 110 -8.27 -2.21 -14.18
N ARG A 111 -8.40 -3.23 -13.32
CA ARG A 111 -8.06 -4.62 -13.67
C ARG A 111 -8.86 -5.09 -14.88
N GLU A 112 -10.18 -4.91 -14.86
CA GLU A 112 -11.07 -5.25 -15.99
C GLU A 112 -10.66 -4.48 -17.25
N HIS A 113 -10.47 -3.17 -17.14
CA HIS A 113 -10.08 -2.31 -18.27
C HIS A 113 -8.77 -2.76 -18.95
N PHE A 114 -7.82 -3.24 -18.15
CA PHE A 114 -6.51 -3.71 -18.65
C PHE A 114 -6.39 -5.23 -18.79
N ASN A 115 -7.48 -5.98 -18.67
CA ASN A 115 -7.50 -7.45 -18.70
C ASN A 115 -6.56 -8.10 -17.69
N ILE A 116 -6.51 -7.58 -16.47
CA ILE A 116 -5.80 -8.16 -15.33
C ILE A 116 -6.77 -9.09 -14.57
N SER A 117 -6.30 -10.26 -14.14
CA SER A 117 -7.13 -11.24 -13.43
C SER A 117 -7.67 -10.69 -12.11
N LEU A 118 -8.91 -11.04 -11.77
CA LEU A 118 -9.55 -10.73 -10.47
C LEU A 118 -9.42 -11.87 -9.46
N GLU A 119 -8.80 -12.99 -9.83
CA GLU A 119 -8.82 -14.23 -9.04
C GLU A 119 -8.31 -14.07 -7.60
N ARG A 120 -7.32 -13.20 -7.39
CA ARG A 120 -6.75 -12.92 -6.07
C ARG A 120 -6.95 -11.46 -5.64
N ALA A 121 -7.96 -10.79 -6.16
CA ALA A 121 -8.31 -9.44 -5.73
C ALA A 121 -8.53 -9.42 -4.22
N HIS A 122 -8.08 -8.32 -3.57
CA HIS A 122 -8.06 -8.10 -2.12
C HIS A 122 -6.98 -8.86 -1.33
N ALA A 123 -6.10 -9.62 -1.99
CA ALA A 123 -4.84 -10.03 -1.37
C ALA A 123 -3.81 -8.89 -1.51
N ALA A 124 -3.22 -8.46 -0.41
CA ALA A 124 -2.38 -7.25 -0.37
C ALA A 124 -1.16 -7.32 -1.30
N ASP A 125 -0.55 -8.49 -1.45
CA ASP A 125 0.54 -8.75 -2.39
C ASP A 125 0.09 -8.60 -3.85
N THR A 126 -1.09 -9.16 -4.16
CA THR A 126 -1.69 -9.08 -5.49
C THR A 126 -2.14 -7.66 -5.81
N ASP A 127 -2.80 -6.98 -4.86
CA ASP A 127 -3.23 -5.59 -5.04
C ASP A 127 -2.04 -4.66 -5.31
N ALA A 128 -0.92 -4.86 -4.62
CA ALA A 128 0.29 -4.08 -4.84
C ALA A 128 0.91 -4.34 -6.23
N GLU A 129 0.98 -5.60 -6.68
CA GLU A 129 1.49 -5.97 -7.99
C GLU A 129 0.58 -5.49 -9.13
N ASP A 130 -0.73 -5.58 -8.94
CA ASP A 130 -1.69 -5.07 -9.91
C ASP A 130 -1.68 -3.54 -9.97
N CYS A 131 -1.52 -2.86 -8.84
CA CYS A 131 -1.31 -1.42 -8.80
C CYS A 131 -0.06 -1.02 -9.60
N ARG A 132 1.05 -1.76 -9.47
CA ARG A 132 2.26 -1.58 -10.27
C ARG A 132 1.97 -1.77 -11.76
N THR A 133 1.26 -2.83 -12.11
CA THR A 133 0.90 -3.13 -13.50
C THR A 133 0.02 -2.04 -14.10
N VAL A 134 -0.99 -1.60 -13.36
CA VAL A 134 -1.89 -0.49 -13.75
C VAL A 134 -1.08 0.79 -13.97
N PHE A 135 -0.15 1.12 -13.09
CA PHE A 135 0.73 2.29 -13.25
C PHE A 135 1.46 2.26 -14.60
N TYR A 136 2.12 1.16 -14.94
CA TYR A 136 2.84 1.04 -16.20
C TYR A 136 1.92 1.11 -17.42
N LYS A 137 0.76 0.45 -17.36
CA LYS A 137 -0.23 0.50 -18.45
C LYS A 137 -0.81 1.90 -18.68
N ILE A 138 -1.02 2.69 -17.62
CA ILE A 138 -1.42 4.10 -17.76
C ILE A 138 -0.31 4.91 -18.44
N MET A 139 0.95 4.72 -18.05
CA MET A 139 2.08 5.42 -18.66
C MET A 139 2.26 5.06 -20.14
N GLU A 140 2.13 3.78 -20.48
CA GLU A 140 2.17 3.30 -21.86
C GLU A 140 1.03 3.90 -22.70
N TYR A 141 -0.19 3.84 -22.20
CA TYR A 141 -1.36 4.42 -22.86
C TYR A 141 -1.19 5.91 -23.15
N ASN A 142 -0.65 6.66 -22.21
CA ASN A 142 -0.40 8.10 -22.38
C ASN A 142 0.71 8.38 -23.41
N SER A 143 1.76 7.56 -23.44
CA SER A 143 2.86 7.72 -24.40
C SER A 143 2.45 7.47 -25.86
N GLN A 144 1.43 6.65 -26.09
CA GLN A 144 0.91 6.36 -27.43
C GLN A 144 -0.01 7.46 -27.99
N LYS A 145 -0.42 8.42 -27.13
CA LYS A 145 -1.28 9.55 -27.52
C LYS A 145 -0.51 10.85 -27.74
N SER A 146 0.77 10.85 -27.40
CA SER A 146 1.69 11.99 -27.60
C SER A 146 2.37 11.91 -28.95
#